data_cec8b937e966183b04979ea5cc730e22
#
_entry.id   cec8b937e966183b04979ea5cc730e22
#
_cell.length_a   1.000
_cell.length_b   1.000
_cell.length_c   1.000
_cell.angle_alpha   90.00
_cell.angle_beta   90.00
_cell.angle_gamma   90.00
#
_symmetry.space_group_name_H-M   'P 1'
#
loop_
_entity.id
_entity.type
_entity.pdbx_description
1 polymer ?
#
loop_
_entity_poly.entity_id
_entity_poly.type
_entity_poly.pdbx_seq_one_letter_code
_entity_poly.pdbx_strand_id
1 'polypeptide(L)'
;MADTVSRSWFAVFPNPEQHGYEGFPEEIVEKLKQEWIGDNPLRKGWWGYCISASGLPHVHMVLEDSGSCRFTKVKKAYPTAHLEPTKGNKKQVLAYIKKEPPFDEKGEQVLCFVSHGNIEGNKRFAVSNTNDTLATIEMLIEDGMTPNQIMYEDIRLRREESLIRKCYFAKRYKETPPMREVKVFWHCGDSGSGKSYSYIDLCEKYGDDLVYFFSDYANRGVGGFDGYCGEPYLFMDELKQDSLPFELLLTITQGYRSQIHCRFSNCFALWDEVHITSIFSPEDIYRSIGPMSRFSTS
;
A
#
# COMPACT_ATOMS: atom_id res chain seq x y z
N MET A 1 -1.43 -0.98 -24.33
CA MET A 1 -0.89 0.18 -23.57
C MET A 1 -0.47 -0.33 -22.22
N ALA A 2 0.72 0.04 -21.73
CA ALA A 2 1.13 -0.36 -20.38
C ALA A 2 0.13 0.22 -19.38
N ASP A 3 -0.30 -0.59 -18.40
CA ASP A 3 -1.23 -0.18 -17.37
C ASP A 3 -0.50 0.83 -16.45
N THR A 4 -0.89 2.09 -16.55
CA THR A 4 -0.24 3.18 -15.80
C THR A 4 -0.49 3.01 -14.32
N VAL A 5 0.56 3.17 -13.50
CA VAL A 5 0.49 3.11 -12.03
C VAL A 5 0.67 4.51 -11.47
N SER A 6 -0.17 4.90 -10.50
CA SER A 6 -0.07 6.17 -9.78
C SER A 6 -0.62 6.03 -8.37
N ARG A 7 -0.11 6.80 -7.43
CA ARG A 7 -0.67 6.92 -6.08
C ARG A 7 -1.83 7.90 -6.00
N SER A 8 -1.95 8.76 -6.98
CA SER A 8 -2.98 9.80 -7.00
C SER A 8 -3.57 9.95 -8.40
N TRP A 9 -4.87 9.78 -8.49
CA TRP A 9 -5.64 9.87 -9.71
C TRP A 9 -6.60 11.05 -9.62
N PHE A 10 -6.62 11.89 -10.65
CA PHE A 10 -7.67 12.86 -10.85
C PHE A 10 -8.74 12.23 -11.73
N ALA A 11 -10.00 12.33 -11.29
CA ALA A 11 -11.12 11.76 -12.00
C ALA A 11 -12.25 12.77 -12.18
N VAL A 12 -12.92 12.70 -13.33
CA VAL A 12 -14.17 13.41 -13.58
C VAL A 12 -15.24 12.36 -13.89
N PHE A 13 -16.25 12.30 -13.04
CA PHE A 13 -17.38 11.39 -13.19
C PHE A 13 -18.60 12.18 -13.70
N PRO A 14 -18.95 12.04 -15.00
CA PRO A 14 -20.02 12.83 -15.60
C PRO A 14 -21.38 12.20 -15.28
N ASN A 15 -22.43 13.04 -15.17
CA ASN A 15 -23.83 12.65 -15.09
C ASN A 15 -24.11 11.48 -14.13
N PRO A 16 -23.83 11.59 -12.82
CA PRO A 16 -23.95 10.47 -11.87
C PRO A 16 -25.28 9.75 -11.93
N GLU A 17 -26.39 10.48 -12.10
CA GLU A 17 -27.74 9.93 -12.16
C GLU A 17 -27.93 8.95 -13.33
N GLN A 18 -27.29 9.21 -14.48
CA GLN A 18 -27.34 8.31 -15.65
C GLN A 18 -26.59 6.99 -15.41
N HIS A 19 -25.80 6.93 -14.35
CA HIS A 19 -24.99 5.78 -13.97
C HIS A 19 -25.50 5.10 -12.69
N GLY A 20 -26.76 5.39 -12.27
CA GLY A 20 -27.41 4.71 -11.15
C GLY A 20 -27.15 5.35 -9.78
N TYR A 21 -26.53 6.55 -9.74
CA TYR A 21 -26.37 7.30 -8.50
C TYR A 21 -27.52 8.29 -8.35
N GLU A 22 -28.56 7.88 -7.64
CA GLU A 22 -29.76 8.69 -7.37
C GLU A 22 -29.67 9.29 -5.96
N GLY A 23 -30.25 10.49 -5.78
CA GLY A 23 -30.37 11.18 -4.51
C GLY A 23 -29.82 12.62 -4.54
N PHE A 24 -29.68 13.20 -3.37
CA PHE A 24 -29.04 14.52 -3.23
C PHE A 24 -27.55 14.47 -3.52
N PRO A 25 -26.91 15.59 -3.91
CA PRO A 25 -25.46 15.64 -4.19
C PRO A 25 -24.59 15.00 -3.11
N GLU A 26 -24.93 15.18 -1.84
CA GLU A 26 -24.21 14.62 -0.69
C GLU A 26 -24.31 13.10 -0.64
N GLU A 27 -25.47 12.53 -0.96
CA GLU A 27 -25.70 11.09 -0.98
C GLU A 27 -24.95 10.42 -2.14
N ILE A 28 -24.94 11.08 -3.31
CA ILE A 28 -24.21 10.61 -4.50
C ILE A 28 -22.70 10.59 -4.20
N VAL A 29 -22.19 11.68 -3.64
CA VAL A 29 -20.77 11.78 -3.30
C VAL A 29 -20.39 10.77 -2.24
N GLU A 30 -21.23 10.51 -1.25
CA GLU A 30 -20.95 9.52 -0.21
C GLU A 30 -20.92 8.09 -0.80
N LYS A 31 -21.80 7.73 -1.73
CA LYS A 31 -21.78 6.45 -2.44
C LYS A 31 -20.47 6.29 -3.23
N LEU A 32 -20.09 7.30 -4.03
CA LEU A 32 -18.84 7.28 -4.78
C LEU A 32 -17.62 7.18 -3.86
N LYS A 33 -17.64 7.86 -2.72
CA LYS A 33 -16.59 7.75 -1.69
C LYS A 33 -16.49 6.33 -1.16
N GLN A 34 -17.60 5.70 -0.79
CA GLN A 34 -17.60 4.34 -0.25
C GLN A 34 -17.08 3.31 -1.26
N GLU A 35 -17.38 3.46 -2.54
CA GLU A 35 -16.83 2.60 -3.60
C GLU A 35 -15.31 2.68 -3.72
N TRP A 36 -14.73 3.87 -3.47
CA TRP A 36 -13.29 4.02 -3.46
C TRP A 36 -12.67 3.51 -2.18
N ILE A 37 -13.14 3.99 -1.04
CA ILE A 37 -12.54 3.71 0.26
C ILE A 37 -12.71 2.23 0.60
N GLY A 38 -13.95 1.70 0.52
CA GLY A 38 -14.25 0.32 0.95
C GLY A 38 -13.67 0.05 2.35
N ASP A 39 -13.05 -1.10 2.50
CA ASP A 39 -12.35 -1.51 3.72
C ASP A 39 -10.83 -1.24 3.68
N ASN A 40 -10.36 -0.45 2.72
CA ASN A 40 -8.92 -0.20 2.57
C ASN A 40 -8.48 1.08 3.29
N PRO A 41 -7.76 0.96 4.43
CA PRO A 41 -7.33 2.11 5.23
C PRO A 41 -6.26 2.98 4.54
N LEU A 42 -5.65 2.50 3.46
CA LEU A 42 -4.63 3.22 2.71
C LEU A 42 -5.22 4.20 1.70
N ARG A 43 -6.56 4.13 1.48
CA ARG A 43 -7.23 4.96 0.51
C ARG A 43 -7.73 6.25 1.12
N LYS A 44 -7.52 7.31 0.38
CA LYS A 44 -7.92 8.68 0.71
C LYS A 44 -8.58 9.30 -0.51
N GLY A 45 -9.27 10.41 -0.34
CA GLY A 45 -9.83 11.09 -1.50
C GLY A 45 -10.52 12.41 -1.18
N TRP A 46 -10.78 13.14 -2.25
CA TRP A 46 -11.63 14.33 -2.29
C TRP A 46 -12.70 14.14 -3.36
N TRP A 47 -13.92 14.56 -3.07
CA TRP A 47 -15.06 14.49 -3.97
C TRP A 47 -15.81 15.81 -3.94
N GLY A 48 -15.91 16.47 -5.09
CA GLY A 48 -16.68 17.70 -5.27
C GLY A 48 -17.76 17.52 -6.31
N TYR A 49 -19.03 17.60 -5.91
CA TYR A 49 -20.16 17.57 -6.84
C TYR A 49 -20.35 18.98 -7.41
N CYS A 50 -20.27 19.07 -8.72
CA CYS A 50 -20.34 20.32 -9.46
C CYS A 50 -21.43 20.31 -10.50
N ILE A 51 -21.97 21.50 -10.77
CA ILE A 51 -22.80 21.78 -11.94
C ILE A 51 -21.99 22.67 -12.88
N SER A 52 -21.82 22.25 -14.13
CA SER A 52 -21.14 23.07 -15.14
C SER A 52 -21.96 24.30 -15.51
N ALA A 53 -21.33 25.28 -16.17
CA ALA A 53 -22.03 26.46 -16.69
C ALA A 53 -23.18 26.12 -17.66
N SER A 54 -23.12 24.94 -18.29
CA SER A 54 -24.22 24.40 -19.15
C SER A 54 -25.27 23.61 -18.38
N GLY A 55 -25.22 23.54 -17.05
CA GLY A 55 -26.17 22.82 -16.21
C GLY A 55 -25.93 21.32 -16.07
N LEU A 56 -24.79 20.79 -16.56
CA LEU A 56 -24.49 19.37 -16.49
C LEU A 56 -23.84 18.99 -15.15
N PRO A 57 -24.42 18.01 -14.42
CA PRO A 57 -23.84 17.53 -13.18
C PRO A 57 -22.60 16.65 -13.42
N HIS A 58 -21.61 16.79 -12.58
CA HIS A 58 -20.42 15.94 -12.57
C HIS A 58 -19.71 15.97 -11.22
N VAL A 59 -18.91 14.94 -10.94
CA VAL A 59 -18.11 14.89 -9.72
C VAL A 59 -16.63 14.92 -10.07
N HIS A 60 -15.93 15.92 -9.56
CA HIS A 60 -14.48 15.94 -9.55
C HIS A 60 -13.98 15.14 -8.37
N MET A 61 -13.04 14.23 -8.62
CA MET A 61 -12.49 13.37 -7.57
C MET A 61 -10.97 13.38 -7.60
N VAL A 62 -10.36 13.36 -6.43
CA VAL A 62 -8.98 12.92 -6.23
C VAL A 62 -9.02 11.63 -5.45
N LEU A 63 -8.43 10.59 -6.03
CA LEU A 63 -8.43 9.25 -5.50
C LEU A 63 -6.98 8.87 -5.20
N GLU A 64 -6.65 8.69 -3.92
CA GLU A 64 -5.32 8.34 -3.48
C GLU A 64 -5.29 6.95 -2.85
N ASP A 65 -4.24 6.22 -3.17
CA ASP A 65 -3.90 4.95 -2.53
C ASP A 65 -2.42 5.01 -2.15
N SER A 66 -2.10 4.91 -0.87
CA SER A 66 -0.72 5.01 -0.37
C SER A 66 0.16 3.88 -0.92
N GLY A 67 -0.45 2.74 -1.28
CA GLY A 67 0.21 1.60 -1.90
C GLY A 67 0.35 1.67 -3.41
N SER A 68 0.06 2.80 -4.05
CA SER A 68 -0.10 2.94 -5.49
C SER A 68 -1.25 2.13 -6.11
N CYS A 69 -1.78 2.58 -7.22
CA CYS A 69 -2.92 1.94 -7.86
C CYS A 69 -2.80 1.99 -9.38
N ARG A 70 -3.11 0.87 -10.04
CA ARG A 70 -3.14 0.78 -11.50
C ARG A 70 -4.36 1.48 -12.07
N PHE A 71 -4.22 2.06 -13.25
CA PHE A 71 -5.31 2.67 -13.99
C PHE A 71 -6.52 1.75 -14.11
N THR A 72 -6.30 0.47 -14.44
CA THR A 72 -7.36 -0.54 -14.60
C THR A 72 -8.16 -0.76 -13.32
N LYS A 73 -7.53 -0.71 -12.14
CA LYS A 73 -8.20 -0.86 -10.84
C LYS A 73 -9.12 0.33 -10.54
N VAL A 74 -8.66 1.55 -10.80
CA VAL A 74 -9.49 2.75 -10.64
C VAL A 74 -10.61 2.78 -11.67
N LYS A 75 -10.32 2.40 -12.91
CA LYS A 75 -11.31 2.33 -13.99
C LYS A 75 -12.38 1.27 -13.75
N LYS A 76 -12.04 0.19 -13.05
CA LYS A 76 -13.02 -0.83 -12.63
C LYS A 76 -14.00 -0.29 -11.58
N ALA A 77 -13.51 0.55 -10.64
CA ALA A 77 -14.37 1.21 -9.66
C ALA A 77 -15.29 2.25 -10.33
N TYR A 78 -14.77 3.00 -11.30
CA TYR A 78 -15.50 4.07 -11.98
C TYR A 78 -15.39 3.92 -13.50
N PRO A 79 -16.17 3.01 -14.11
CA PRO A 79 -16.02 2.65 -15.54
C PRO A 79 -16.21 3.81 -16.51
N THR A 80 -17.07 4.78 -16.16
CA THR A 80 -17.41 5.93 -17.01
C THR A 80 -16.58 7.18 -16.72
N ALA A 81 -15.84 7.21 -15.59
CA ALA A 81 -15.02 8.37 -15.24
C ALA A 81 -13.88 8.59 -16.23
N HIS A 82 -13.60 9.84 -16.51
CA HIS A 82 -12.33 10.26 -17.14
C HIS A 82 -11.25 10.24 -16.06
N LEU A 83 -10.14 9.56 -16.30
CA LEU A 83 -9.07 9.34 -15.32
C LEU A 83 -7.73 9.78 -15.88
N GLU A 84 -6.97 10.52 -15.10
CA GLU A 84 -5.57 10.81 -15.37
C GLU A 84 -4.76 10.84 -14.05
N PRO A 85 -3.45 10.55 -14.07
CA PRO A 85 -2.61 10.77 -12.91
C PRO A 85 -2.70 12.23 -12.48
N THR A 86 -2.85 12.48 -11.17
CA THR A 86 -3.00 13.84 -10.65
C THR A 86 -1.79 14.70 -11.02
N LYS A 87 -2.03 15.83 -11.67
CA LYS A 87 -1.02 16.81 -12.07
C LYS A 87 -1.08 18.03 -11.15
N GLY A 88 0.06 18.68 -10.94
CA GLY A 88 0.14 19.86 -10.09
C GLY A 88 0.29 19.53 -8.59
N ASN A 89 0.35 20.57 -7.76
CA ASN A 89 0.40 20.39 -6.31
C ASN A 89 -1.01 20.23 -5.72
N LYS A 90 -1.10 19.60 -4.57
CA LYS A 90 -2.39 19.28 -3.91
C LYS A 90 -3.21 20.52 -3.59
N LYS A 91 -2.57 21.64 -3.23
CA LYS A 91 -3.25 22.91 -2.95
C LYS A 91 -3.97 23.43 -4.20
N GLN A 92 -3.30 23.36 -5.37
CA GLN A 92 -3.91 23.79 -6.64
C GLN A 92 -5.06 22.85 -7.04
N VAL A 93 -4.89 21.54 -6.85
CA VAL A 93 -5.94 20.56 -7.16
C VAL A 93 -7.15 20.71 -6.23
N LEU A 94 -6.92 20.97 -4.94
CA LEU A 94 -8.00 21.25 -3.99
C LEU A 94 -8.76 22.53 -4.36
N ALA A 95 -8.04 23.62 -4.67
CA ALA A 95 -8.64 24.85 -5.12
C ALA A 95 -9.44 24.66 -6.42
N TYR A 96 -8.95 23.81 -7.33
CA TYR A 96 -9.67 23.46 -8.56
C TYR A 96 -10.98 22.71 -8.26
N ILE A 97 -10.98 21.72 -7.37
CA ILE A 97 -12.19 20.96 -7.02
C ILE A 97 -13.21 21.86 -6.31
N LYS A 98 -12.74 22.74 -5.43
CA LYS A 98 -13.59 23.68 -4.69
C LYS A 98 -13.97 24.92 -5.49
N LYS A 99 -13.41 25.08 -6.72
CA LYS A 99 -13.60 26.26 -7.56
C LYS A 99 -13.22 27.57 -6.85
N GLU A 100 -12.17 27.49 -6.03
CA GLU A 100 -11.56 28.67 -5.41
C GLU A 100 -10.60 29.36 -6.40
N PRO A 101 -10.30 30.66 -6.23
CA PRO A 101 -9.38 31.39 -7.12
C PRO A 101 -8.03 30.65 -7.31
N PRO A 102 -7.50 30.59 -8.52
CA PRO A 102 -7.92 31.23 -9.78
C PRO A 102 -8.89 30.40 -10.65
N PHE A 103 -9.60 29.44 -10.08
CA PHE A 103 -10.44 28.46 -10.82
C PHE A 103 -11.94 28.78 -10.77
N ASP A 104 -12.33 29.90 -10.17
CA ASP A 104 -13.70 30.40 -10.00
C ASP A 104 -14.30 31.01 -11.29
N GLU A 105 -13.45 31.39 -12.26
CA GLU A 105 -13.89 32.06 -13.50
C GLU A 105 -14.66 31.13 -14.48
N LYS A 106 -14.67 29.82 -14.27
CA LYS A 106 -15.30 28.87 -15.21
C LYS A 106 -16.83 28.77 -15.09
N GLY A 107 -17.45 29.47 -14.16
CA GLY A 107 -18.89 29.47 -13.97
C GLY A 107 -19.47 28.11 -13.50
N GLU A 108 -18.62 27.22 -13.00
CA GLU A 108 -19.05 25.96 -12.38
C GLU A 108 -19.42 26.21 -10.91
N GLN A 109 -20.53 25.61 -10.47
CA GLN A 109 -20.97 25.69 -9.09
C GLN A 109 -20.69 24.40 -8.34
N VAL A 110 -19.97 24.47 -7.21
CA VAL A 110 -19.79 23.33 -6.30
C VAL A 110 -20.98 23.28 -5.34
N LEU A 111 -21.71 22.19 -5.37
CA LEU A 111 -22.89 21.98 -4.49
C LEU A 111 -22.50 21.32 -3.17
N CYS A 112 -21.60 20.34 -3.21
CA CYS A 112 -21.04 19.76 -2.01
C CYS A 112 -19.58 19.33 -2.20
N PHE A 113 -18.84 19.24 -1.10
CA PHE A 113 -17.47 18.74 -1.05
C PHE A 113 -17.27 17.83 0.14
N VAL A 114 -16.74 16.65 -0.11
CA VAL A 114 -16.41 15.65 0.92
C VAL A 114 -14.94 15.28 0.82
N SER A 115 -14.30 15.09 1.97
CA SER A 115 -12.92 14.61 2.09
C SER A 115 -12.85 13.38 2.98
N HIS A 116 -11.94 12.47 2.66
CA HIS A 116 -11.60 11.32 3.50
C HIS A 116 -10.09 11.18 3.60
N GLY A 117 -9.58 11.12 4.82
CA GLY A 117 -8.16 11.10 5.11
C GLY A 117 -7.47 12.46 4.86
N ASN A 118 -6.25 12.59 5.35
CA ASN A 118 -5.45 13.79 5.11
C ASN A 118 -4.69 13.63 3.78
N ILE A 119 -5.07 14.44 2.77
CA ILE A 119 -4.35 14.56 1.50
C ILE A 119 -3.53 15.84 1.57
N GLU A 120 -2.43 15.79 2.30
CA GLU A 120 -1.46 16.88 2.26
C GLU A 120 -0.62 16.79 0.99
N GLY A 121 -0.35 17.93 0.40
CA GLY A 121 0.47 18.02 -0.79
C GLY A 121 1.87 17.54 -0.49
N ASN A 122 2.35 16.56 -1.25
CA ASN A 122 3.77 16.30 -1.31
C ASN A 122 4.47 17.63 -1.66
N LYS A 123 5.06 18.26 -0.68
CA LYS A 123 6.00 19.33 -0.94
C LYS A 123 7.11 18.69 -1.76
N ARG A 124 7.16 18.93 -3.06
CA ARG A 124 8.36 18.64 -3.84
C ARG A 124 9.45 19.52 -3.27
N PHE A 125 10.18 19.01 -2.31
CA PHE A 125 11.33 19.71 -1.77
C PHE A 125 12.43 19.70 -2.82
N ALA A 126 12.80 20.87 -3.27
CA ALA A 126 14.11 21.08 -3.86
C ALA A 126 15.12 20.84 -2.71
N VAL A 127 15.61 19.62 -2.56
CA VAL A 127 16.61 19.27 -1.56
C VAL A 127 17.89 19.99 -1.95
N SER A 128 18.13 21.16 -1.37
CA SER A 128 19.33 21.95 -1.63
C SER A 128 20.42 21.77 -0.58
N ASN A 129 20.07 21.31 0.63
CA ASN A 129 20.99 21.16 1.75
C ASN A 129 20.75 19.84 2.50
N THR A 130 21.77 19.29 3.17
CA THR A 130 21.70 18.05 3.98
C THR A 130 20.62 18.12 5.07
N ASN A 131 20.43 19.26 5.70
CA ASN A 131 19.39 19.44 6.73
C ASN A 131 17.97 19.35 6.14
N ASP A 132 17.76 19.83 4.94
CA ASP A 132 16.45 19.72 4.24
C ASP A 132 16.16 18.26 3.88
N THR A 133 17.21 17.48 3.54
CA THR A 133 17.06 16.04 3.25
C THR A 133 16.61 15.27 4.47
N LEU A 134 17.22 15.52 5.64
CA LEU A 134 16.87 14.85 6.89
C LEU A 134 15.42 15.18 7.30
N ALA A 135 15.05 16.44 7.28
CA ALA A 135 13.67 16.86 7.59
C ALA A 135 12.64 16.27 6.62
N THR A 136 13.01 16.12 5.34
CA THR A 136 12.16 15.48 4.35
C THR A 136 11.97 14.00 4.64
N ILE A 137 13.05 13.27 4.94
CA ILE A 137 13.00 11.85 5.29
C ILE A 137 12.14 11.65 6.55
N GLU A 138 12.38 12.45 7.59
CA GLU A 138 11.61 12.39 8.85
C GLU A 138 10.11 12.57 8.59
N MET A 139 9.75 13.62 7.86
CA MET A 139 8.36 13.90 7.50
C MET A 139 7.70 12.73 6.72
N LEU A 140 8.40 12.18 5.71
CA LEU A 140 7.85 11.08 4.91
C LEU A 140 7.68 9.80 5.75
N ILE A 141 8.59 9.55 6.69
CA ILE A 141 8.45 8.45 7.66
C ILE A 141 7.28 8.71 8.63
N GLU A 142 7.07 9.95 9.06
CA GLU A 142 5.94 10.33 9.92
C GLU A 142 4.60 10.17 9.21
N ASP A 143 4.56 10.44 7.92
CA ASP A 143 3.41 10.21 7.04
C ASP A 143 3.12 8.71 6.79
N GLY A 144 3.93 7.81 7.37
CA GLY A 144 3.73 6.36 7.29
C GLY A 144 4.26 5.72 6.01
N MET A 145 5.07 6.44 5.22
CA MET A 145 5.66 5.87 4.00
C MET A 145 6.74 4.83 4.33
N THR A 146 6.73 3.73 3.59
CA THR A 146 7.78 2.72 3.68
C THR A 146 9.10 3.23 3.05
N PRO A 147 10.25 2.64 3.41
CA PRO A 147 11.53 3.00 2.78
C PRO A 147 11.51 2.97 1.26
N ASN A 148 10.89 1.94 0.66
CA ASN A 148 10.75 1.85 -0.79
C ASN A 148 9.94 3.02 -1.35
N GLN A 149 8.81 3.33 -0.72
CA GLN A 149 7.95 4.45 -1.15
C GLN A 149 8.69 5.79 -1.08
N ILE A 150 9.47 6.02 -0.02
CA ILE A 150 10.29 7.23 0.14
C ILE A 150 11.33 7.33 -0.99
N MET A 151 12.01 6.23 -1.29
CA MET A 151 13.02 6.18 -2.35
C MET A 151 12.43 6.30 -3.77
N TYR A 152 11.15 5.98 -3.94
CA TYR A 152 10.43 6.18 -5.20
C TYR A 152 9.93 7.61 -5.39
N GLU A 153 9.66 8.35 -4.31
CA GLU A 153 9.25 9.75 -4.41
C GLU A 153 10.33 10.65 -5.00
N ASP A 154 11.60 10.41 -4.59
CA ASP A 154 12.73 11.15 -5.13
C ASP A 154 13.97 10.24 -5.25
N ILE A 155 14.41 10.04 -6.48
CA ILE A 155 15.59 9.20 -6.77
C ILE A 155 16.85 9.64 -6.02
N ARG A 156 16.95 10.92 -5.64
CA ARG A 156 18.07 11.46 -4.86
C ARG A 156 18.12 10.86 -3.45
N LEU A 157 16.96 10.48 -2.89
CA LEU A 157 16.84 9.86 -1.57
C LEU A 157 17.38 8.43 -1.54
N ARG A 158 17.59 7.79 -2.69
CA ARG A 158 18.21 6.45 -2.74
C ARG A 158 19.61 6.40 -2.15
N ARG A 159 20.33 7.52 -2.16
CA ARG A 159 21.64 7.62 -1.50
C ARG A 159 21.56 7.46 0.00
N GLU A 160 20.41 7.79 0.57
CA GLU A 160 20.13 7.79 2.00
C GLU A 160 19.40 6.51 2.45
N GLU A 161 19.35 5.47 1.63
CA GLU A 161 18.64 4.22 1.90
C GLU A 161 18.91 3.68 3.31
N SER A 162 20.19 3.59 3.69
CA SER A 162 20.59 3.08 5.01
C SER A 162 20.02 3.93 6.16
N LEU A 163 19.99 5.26 5.99
CA LEU A 163 19.44 6.17 6.98
C LEU A 163 17.91 6.04 7.03
N ILE A 164 17.24 6.06 5.87
CA ILE A 164 15.79 5.90 5.75
C ILE A 164 15.34 4.60 6.44
N ARG A 165 15.99 3.47 6.12
CA ARG A 165 15.67 2.17 6.73
C ARG A 165 15.88 2.18 8.24
N LYS A 166 16.99 2.70 8.75
CA LYS A 166 17.27 2.78 10.17
C LYS A 166 16.24 3.63 10.93
N CYS A 167 15.91 4.81 10.41
CA CYS A 167 14.92 5.69 11.01
C CYS A 167 13.51 5.08 10.98
N TYR A 168 13.11 4.52 9.84
CA TYR A 168 11.83 3.84 9.69
C TYR A 168 11.68 2.69 10.68
N PHE A 169 12.62 1.75 10.71
CA PHE A 169 12.54 0.61 11.62
C PHE A 169 12.64 1.01 13.09
N ALA A 170 13.42 2.04 13.44
CA ALA A 170 13.45 2.57 14.80
C ALA A 170 12.09 3.12 15.25
N LYS A 171 11.40 3.87 14.37
CA LYS A 171 10.04 4.36 14.62
C LYS A 171 9.06 3.20 14.76
N ARG A 172 9.01 2.32 13.76
CA ARG A 172 8.09 1.19 13.73
C ARG A 172 8.28 0.24 14.92
N TYR A 173 9.51 0.04 15.36
CA TYR A 173 9.80 -0.73 16.56
C TYR A 173 9.16 -0.14 17.82
N LYS A 174 9.14 1.19 17.96
CA LYS A 174 8.49 1.85 19.10
C LYS A 174 6.97 1.77 19.04
N GLU A 175 6.41 1.89 17.84
CA GLU A 175 4.96 1.88 17.60
C GLU A 175 4.37 0.46 17.70
N THR A 176 5.15 -0.55 17.31
CA THR A 176 4.70 -1.95 17.34
C THR A 176 4.67 -2.49 18.76
N PRO A 177 3.56 -3.07 19.23
CA PRO A 177 3.51 -3.67 20.55
C PRO A 177 4.51 -4.83 20.69
N PRO A 178 4.99 -5.14 21.91
CA PRO A 178 5.94 -6.25 22.14
C PRO A 178 5.46 -7.59 21.59
N MET A 179 4.15 -7.79 21.57
CA MET A 179 3.49 -8.95 20.97
C MET A 179 2.25 -8.49 20.23
N ARG A 180 2.03 -9.05 19.03
CA ARG A 180 0.88 -8.83 18.15
C ARG A 180 0.36 -10.17 17.64
N GLU A 181 -0.82 -10.19 17.10
CA GLU A 181 -1.33 -11.34 16.36
C GLU A 181 -0.70 -11.36 14.97
N VAL A 182 -0.13 -12.50 14.58
CA VAL A 182 0.37 -12.76 13.22
C VAL A 182 -0.42 -13.93 12.67
N LYS A 183 -1.12 -13.72 11.57
CA LYS A 183 -1.85 -14.76 10.87
C LYS A 183 -0.91 -15.52 9.95
N VAL A 184 -0.93 -16.85 10.03
CA VAL A 184 -0.08 -17.71 9.20
C VAL A 184 -0.95 -18.62 8.34
N PHE A 185 -0.78 -18.51 7.03
CA PHE A 185 -1.47 -19.31 6.03
C PHE A 185 -0.47 -20.26 5.38
N TRP A 186 -0.74 -21.56 5.49
CA TRP A 186 0.12 -22.58 4.91
C TRP A 186 -0.57 -23.23 3.71
N HIS A 187 -0.05 -22.94 2.52
CA HIS A 187 -0.55 -23.44 1.24
C HIS A 187 0.22 -24.70 0.87
N CYS A 188 -0.34 -25.87 1.19
CA CYS A 188 0.26 -27.17 0.90
C CYS A 188 -0.42 -27.83 -0.30
N GLY A 189 0.36 -28.51 -1.13
CA GLY A 189 -0.15 -29.28 -2.27
C GLY A 189 0.95 -29.64 -3.26
N ASP A 190 0.60 -30.45 -4.26
CA ASP A 190 1.53 -30.92 -5.28
C ASP A 190 2.09 -29.77 -6.14
N SER A 191 3.21 -30.02 -6.81
CA SER A 191 3.77 -29.06 -7.77
C SER A 191 2.75 -28.79 -8.89
N GLY A 192 2.57 -27.51 -9.23
CA GLY A 192 1.61 -27.10 -10.26
C GLY A 192 0.16 -26.97 -9.79
N SER A 193 -0.15 -27.16 -8.49
CA SER A 193 -1.52 -27.01 -7.94
C SER A 193 -1.99 -25.55 -7.81
N GLY A 194 -1.20 -24.56 -8.22
CA GLY A 194 -1.58 -23.15 -8.16
C GLY A 194 -1.24 -22.44 -6.86
N LYS A 195 -0.49 -23.05 -5.94
CA LYS A 195 -0.14 -22.44 -4.63
C LYS A 195 0.46 -21.03 -4.75
N SER A 196 1.42 -20.87 -5.66
CA SER A 196 2.07 -19.55 -5.86
C SER A 196 1.15 -18.50 -6.49
N TYR A 197 -0.04 -18.90 -7.00
CA TYR A 197 -1.03 -17.95 -7.49
C TYR A 197 -1.61 -17.10 -6.36
N SER A 198 -1.61 -17.61 -5.14
CA SER A 198 -2.01 -16.84 -3.96
C SER A 198 -1.17 -15.56 -3.73
N TYR A 199 0.07 -15.50 -4.27
CA TYR A 199 0.86 -14.27 -4.31
C TYR A 199 0.19 -13.20 -5.19
N ILE A 200 -0.29 -13.62 -6.36
CA ILE A 200 -0.99 -12.72 -7.29
C ILE A 200 -2.28 -12.19 -6.65
N ASP A 201 -3.04 -13.07 -5.99
CA ASP A 201 -4.27 -12.69 -5.29
C ASP A 201 -3.99 -11.66 -4.18
N LEU A 202 -2.89 -11.83 -3.42
CA LEU A 202 -2.46 -10.85 -2.41
C LEU A 202 -2.09 -9.50 -3.04
N CYS A 203 -1.29 -9.52 -4.11
CA CYS A 203 -0.90 -8.30 -4.81
C CYS A 203 -2.10 -7.59 -5.46
N GLU A 204 -3.07 -8.34 -5.99
CA GLU A 204 -4.29 -7.75 -6.54
C GLU A 204 -5.19 -7.16 -5.44
N LYS A 205 -5.24 -7.80 -4.29
CA LYS A 205 -6.10 -7.38 -3.16
C LYS A 205 -5.54 -6.17 -2.42
N TYR A 206 -4.25 -6.18 -2.12
CA TYR A 206 -3.64 -5.22 -1.20
C TYR A 206 -2.68 -4.22 -1.87
N GLY A 207 -2.13 -4.58 -3.03
CA GLY A 207 -1.08 -3.84 -3.72
C GLY A 207 0.26 -4.57 -3.62
N ASP A 208 1.02 -4.59 -4.70
CA ASP A 208 2.30 -5.30 -4.81
C ASP A 208 3.41 -4.70 -3.93
N ASP A 209 3.35 -3.41 -3.63
CA ASP A 209 4.27 -2.72 -2.72
C ASP A 209 4.01 -2.97 -1.21
N LEU A 210 2.93 -3.68 -0.88
CA LEU A 210 2.63 -4.10 0.49
C LEU A 210 2.94 -5.57 0.74
N VAL A 211 3.36 -6.32 -0.27
CA VAL A 211 3.65 -7.74 -0.18
C VAL A 211 5.16 -7.97 -0.37
N TYR A 212 5.83 -8.43 0.67
CA TYR A 212 7.22 -8.84 0.57
C TYR A 212 7.32 -10.28 0.06
N PHE A 213 7.91 -10.46 -1.13
CA PHE A 213 8.14 -11.78 -1.71
C PHE A 213 9.50 -12.33 -1.27
N PHE A 214 9.46 -13.37 -0.45
CA PHE A 214 10.64 -14.06 0.05
C PHE A 214 10.85 -15.36 -0.74
N SER A 215 11.94 -15.45 -1.48
CA SER A 215 12.33 -16.62 -2.26
C SER A 215 13.82 -16.98 -2.15
N ASP A 216 14.62 -16.15 -1.47
CA ASP A 216 16.06 -16.39 -1.30
C ASP A 216 16.30 -17.24 -0.05
N TYR A 217 16.38 -18.54 -0.24
CA TYR A 217 16.76 -19.50 0.78
C TYR A 217 18.26 -19.84 0.80
N ALA A 218 19.09 -19.13 0.00
CA ALA A 218 20.52 -19.30 0.00
C ALA A 218 21.09 -19.08 1.41
N ASN A 219 22.12 -19.81 1.77
CA ASN A 219 22.71 -19.77 3.11
C ASN A 219 21.67 -19.86 4.25
N ARG A 220 20.64 -20.71 4.09
CA ARG A 220 19.56 -20.93 5.05
C ARG A 220 18.77 -19.64 5.35
N GLY A 221 18.53 -18.83 4.33
CA GLY A 221 17.73 -17.59 4.40
C GLY A 221 18.50 -16.36 4.89
N VAL A 222 19.81 -16.46 5.09
CA VAL A 222 20.63 -15.28 5.42
C VAL A 222 20.66 -14.34 4.21
N GLY A 223 20.14 -13.13 4.40
CA GLY A 223 19.98 -12.11 3.35
C GLY A 223 18.62 -12.10 2.66
N GLY A 224 17.76 -13.10 2.90
CA GLY A 224 16.42 -13.12 2.32
C GLY A 224 15.53 -11.94 2.74
N PHE A 225 15.88 -11.25 3.83
CA PHE A 225 15.19 -10.04 4.31
C PHE A 225 15.96 -8.74 4.03
N ASP A 226 17.05 -8.77 3.26
CA ASP A 226 17.82 -7.55 2.97
C ASP A 226 16.99 -6.48 2.28
N GLY A 227 16.06 -6.87 1.43
CA GLY A 227 15.13 -5.98 0.73
C GLY A 227 13.84 -5.65 1.48
N TYR A 228 13.57 -6.27 2.63
CA TYR A 228 12.34 -6.03 3.39
C TYR A 228 12.29 -4.60 3.91
N CYS A 229 11.21 -3.91 3.65
CA CYS A 229 10.99 -2.51 3.99
C CYS A 229 9.77 -2.26 4.90
N GLY A 230 9.33 -3.29 5.64
CA GLY A 230 8.21 -3.18 6.57
C GLY A 230 6.86 -3.47 5.95
N GLU A 231 6.83 -4.19 4.84
CA GLU A 231 5.61 -4.66 4.18
C GLU A 231 4.78 -5.51 5.16
N PRO A 232 3.45 -5.28 5.25
CA PRO A 232 2.60 -5.97 6.21
C PRO A 232 2.27 -7.42 5.82
N TYR A 233 2.48 -7.79 4.56
CA TYR A 233 2.25 -9.15 4.06
C TYR A 233 3.56 -9.77 3.65
N LEU A 234 3.89 -10.94 4.23
CA LEU A 234 5.06 -11.73 3.87
C LEU A 234 4.61 -12.96 3.08
N PHE A 235 5.11 -13.10 1.87
CA PHE A 235 4.89 -14.28 1.04
C PHE A 235 6.19 -15.06 0.87
N MET A 236 6.22 -16.31 1.34
CA MET A 236 7.37 -17.22 1.29
C MET A 236 7.08 -18.34 0.28
N ASP A 237 7.74 -18.27 -0.87
CA ASP A 237 7.48 -19.22 -1.95
C ASP A 237 8.36 -20.46 -1.86
N GLU A 238 7.77 -21.62 -2.13
CA GLU A 238 8.45 -22.91 -2.21
C GLU A 238 9.36 -23.29 -1.02
N LEU A 239 8.87 -23.10 0.22
CA LEU A 239 9.63 -23.55 1.40
C LEU A 239 9.83 -25.07 1.35
N LYS A 240 11.10 -25.49 1.41
CA LYS A 240 11.52 -26.90 1.39
C LYS A 240 12.13 -27.29 2.74
N GLN A 241 12.27 -28.59 2.96
CA GLN A 241 12.99 -29.12 4.12
C GLN A 241 14.40 -28.51 4.16
N ASP A 242 14.86 -28.14 5.36
CA ASP A 242 16.16 -27.54 5.61
C ASP A 242 16.47 -26.20 4.90
N SER A 243 15.49 -25.60 4.20
CA SER A 243 15.64 -24.28 3.58
C SER A 243 15.90 -23.17 4.59
N LEU A 244 15.23 -23.24 5.75
CA LEU A 244 15.40 -22.30 6.85
C LEU A 244 15.69 -23.05 8.16
N PRO A 245 16.47 -22.43 9.08
CA PRO A 245 16.50 -22.91 10.47
C PRO A 245 15.11 -22.83 11.10
N PHE A 246 14.76 -23.81 11.91
CA PHE A 246 13.47 -23.84 12.60
C PHE A 246 13.27 -22.59 13.48
N GLU A 247 14.32 -22.13 14.15
CA GLU A 247 14.30 -20.94 14.98
C GLU A 247 13.94 -19.68 14.17
N LEU A 248 14.41 -19.59 12.93
CA LEU A 248 14.06 -18.49 12.04
C LEU A 248 12.60 -18.56 11.61
N LEU A 249 12.10 -19.76 11.27
CA LEU A 249 10.68 -19.93 10.96
C LEU A 249 9.79 -19.56 12.15
N LEU A 250 10.15 -19.95 13.36
CA LEU A 250 9.44 -19.54 14.57
C LEU A 250 9.46 -18.03 14.75
N THR A 251 10.61 -17.38 14.50
CA THR A 251 10.73 -15.92 14.57
C THR A 251 9.84 -15.24 13.55
N ILE A 252 9.68 -15.80 12.35
CA ILE A 252 8.83 -15.27 11.28
C ILE A 252 7.34 -15.42 11.61
N THR A 253 6.96 -16.55 12.20
CA THR A 253 5.55 -16.91 12.42
C THR A 253 5.00 -16.52 13.80
N GLN A 254 5.87 -16.06 14.70
CA GLN A 254 5.46 -15.60 16.04
C GLN A 254 5.09 -14.11 16.04
N GLY A 255 4.30 -13.70 17.02
CA GLY A 255 3.82 -12.32 17.15
C GLY A 255 4.81 -11.32 17.77
N TYR A 256 6.01 -11.75 18.18
CA TYR A 256 6.99 -10.83 18.76
C TYR A 256 7.60 -9.92 17.71
N ARG A 257 7.85 -8.63 18.05
CA ARG A 257 8.61 -7.71 17.22
C ARG A 257 10.11 -8.05 17.25
N SER A 258 10.44 -9.22 16.72
CA SER A 258 11.80 -9.77 16.75
C SER A 258 12.68 -9.09 15.70
N GLN A 259 13.94 -8.92 16.06
CA GLN A 259 14.95 -8.48 15.12
C GLN A 259 15.33 -9.63 14.17
N ILE A 260 15.39 -9.33 12.89
CA ILE A 260 15.87 -10.23 11.83
C ILE A 260 17.24 -9.79 11.40
N HIS A 261 18.16 -10.73 11.41
CA HIS A 261 19.52 -10.47 10.94
C HIS A 261 19.56 -10.40 9.41
N CYS A 262 20.10 -9.31 8.89
CA CYS A 262 20.32 -9.06 7.48
C CYS A 262 21.81 -8.75 7.22
N ARG A 263 22.25 -8.91 5.98
CA ARG A 263 23.68 -8.71 5.62
C ARG A 263 24.13 -7.26 5.78
N PHE A 264 23.26 -6.29 5.51
CA PHE A 264 23.63 -4.87 5.48
C PHE A 264 23.05 -4.07 6.65
N SER A 265 21.82 -4.31 7.01
CA SER A 265 21.18 -3.67 8.17
C SER A 265 20.05 -4.55 8.68
N ASN A 266 20.03 -4.80 9.98
CA ASN A 266 18.96 -5.56 10.59
C ASN A 266 17.60 -4.89 10.36
N CYS A 267 16.57 -5.70 10.19
CA CYS A 267 15.18 -5.28 10.15
C CYS A 267 14.40 -5.87 11.33
N PHE A 268 13.15 -5.56 11.45
CA PHE A 268 12.25 -6.13 12.45
C PHE A 268 11.08 -6.84 11.76
N ALA A 269 10.64 -7.95 12.34
CA ALA A 269 9.42 -8.64 11.93
C ALA A 269 8.21 -7.73 12.22
N LEU A 270 7.68 -7.08 11.17
CA LEU A 270 6.57 -6.11 11.26
C LEU A 270 5.35 -6.53 10.44
N TRP A 271 5.40 -7.66 9.75
CA TRP A 271 4.27 -8.21 9.00
C TRP A 271 3.17 -8.73 9.94
N ASP A 272 1.94 -8.62 9.49
CA ASP A 272 0.74 -9.08 10.19
C ASP A 272 0.21 -10.40 9.62
N GLU A 273 0.54 -10.69 8.35
CA GLU A 273 0.17 -11.94 7.70
C GLU A 273 1.40 -12.58 7.02
N VAL A 274 1.50 -13.90 7.15
CA VAL A 274 2.55 -14.72 6.54
C VAL A 274 1.90 -15.81 5.70
N HIS A 275 2.20 -15.85 4.42
CA HIS A 275 1.78 -16.88 3.50
C HIS A 275 2.97 -17.75 3.11
N ILE A 276 2.87 -19.04 3.32
CA ILE A 276 3.95 -20.00 3.02
C ILE A 276 3.44 -21.01 2.02
N THR A 277 4.08 -21.14 0.88
CA THR A 277 3.81 -22.22 -0.06
C THR A 277 4.82 -23.35 0.13
N SER A 278 4.36 -24.59 0.11
CA SER A 278 5.21 -25.77 0.23
C SER A 278 4.54 -27.00 -0.40
N ILE A 279 5.35 -27.98 -0.78
CA ILE A 279 4.86 -29.33 -1.08
C ILE A 279 4.75 -30.19 0.19
N PHE A 280 5.29 -29.72 1.30
CA PHE A 280 5.26 -30.37 2.61
C PHE A 280 4.22 -29.74 3.52
N SER A 281 3.55 -30.56 4.34
CA SER A 281 2.76 -30.04 5.46
C SER A 281 3.66 -29.39 6.53
N PRO A 282 3.12 -28.55 7.42
CA PRO A 282 3.90 -28.02 8.54
C PRO A 282 4.55 -29.10 9.39
N GLU A 283 3.86 -30.24 9.59
CA GLU A 283 4.33 -31.36 10.37
C GLU A 283 5.46 -32.14 9.67
N ASP A 284 5.46 -32.16 8.33
CA ASP A 284 6.43 -32.92 7.55
C ASP A 284 7.73 -32.15 7.32
N ILE A 285 7.68 -30.82 7.29
CA ILE A 285 8.84 -30.01 6.92
C ILE A 285 9.93 -30.01 8.00
N TYR A 286 9.54 -30.25 9.27
CA TYR A 286 10.46 -30.33 10.43
C TYR A 286 10.19 -31.58 11.27
N ARG A 287 10.00 -32.74 10.64
CA ARG A 287 9.72 -34.03 11.32
C ARG A 287 10.69 -34.38 12.43
N SER A 288 11.95 -33.94 12.34
CA SER A 288 12.98 -34.20 13.34
C SER A 288 12.80 -33.45 14.67
N ILE A 289 11.86 -32.47 14.75
CA ILE A 289 11.74 -31.53 15.88
C ILE A 289 10.54 -31.87 16.79
N GLY A 290 9.70 -32.84 16.41
CA GLY A 290 8.52 -33.25 17.17
C GLY A 290 7.22 -32.56 16.75
N PRO A 291 6.06 -32.91 17.33
CA PRO A 291 4.75 -32.45 16.85
C PRO A 291 4.56 -30.95 17.02
N MET A 292 4.25 -30.28 15.93
CA MET A 292 3.93 -28.84 15.89
C MET A 292 2.43 -28.61 16.04
N SER A 293 1.97 -28.23 17.21
CA SER A 293 0.54 -27.93 17.50
C SER A 293 0.09 -26.50 17.15
N ARG A 294 0.89 -25.69 16.43
CA ARG A 294 0.64 -24.25 16.26
C ARG A 294 0.14 -23.80 14.89
N PHE A 295 0.01 -24.70 13.92
CA PHE A 295 -0.46 -24.32 12.59
C PHE A 295 -1.85 -24.90 12.33
N SER A 296 -2.82 -24.00 12.06
CA SER A 296 -4.12 -24.42 11.53
C SER A 296 -4.01 -24.52 10.01
N THR A 297 -4.27 -25.69 9.47
CA THR A 297 -4.47 -25.88 8.02
C THR A 297 -5.82 -25.33 7.64
N SER A 298 -5.85 -24.42 6.69
CA SER A 298 -7.06 -23.98 5.97
C SER A 298 -7.26 -24.82 4.72
#